data_24e8e5cfe038e740ffc5962865ea2282
#
_entry.id   24e8e5cfe038e740ffc5962865ea2282
#
_cell.length_a   1.000
_cell.length_b   1.000
_cell.length_c   1.000
_cell.angle_alpha   90.00
_cell.angle_beta   90.00
_cell.angle_gamma   90.00
#
_symmetry.space_group_name_H-M   'P 1'
#
loop_
_entity.id
_entity.type
_entity.pdbx_description
1 polymer ?
#
loop_
_entity_poly.entity_id
_entity_poly.type
_entity_poly.pdbx_seq_one_letter_code
_entity_poly.pdbx_strand_id
1 'polypeptide(L)'
;MKMIIGGAFQGKTLLAKKIYPDIDWINGADADWEKIASAQGILCFHEFIRKEMQIGNDVSKLAERLIQVNPQVVLVSDEVG
;
A
#
# COMPACT_ATOMS: atom_id res chain seq x y z
N MET A 1 1.09 10.50 4.56
CA MET A 1 0.64 9.15 4.19
C MET A 1 -0.67 8.84 4.88
N LYS A 2 -1.63 8.36 4.14
CA LYS A 2 -2.91 7.92 4.69
C LYS A 2 -3.02 6.42 4.51
N MET A 3 -3.60 5.74 5.51
CA MET A 3 -3.71 4.28 5.47
C MET A 3 -5.14 3.86 5.82
N ILE A 4 -5.72 3.03 4.97
CA ILE A 4 -7.02 2.40 5.22
C ILE A 4 -6.75 0.95 5.58
N ILE A 5 -6.99 0.59 6.83
CA ILE A 5 -6.77 -0.76 7.35
C ILE A 5 -8.11 -1.33 7.81
N GLY A 6 -8.31 -2.60 7.56
CA GLY A 6 -9.50 -3.29 8.05
C GLY A 6 -9.36 -4.78 7.89
N GLY A 7 -10.28 -5.53 8.48
CA GLY A 7 -10.34 -6.97 8.28
C GLY A 7 -10.58 -7.33 6.81
N ALA A 8 -10.63 -8.62 6.50
CA ALA A 8 -10.75 -9.13 5.14
C ALA A 8 -12.12 -8.88 4.50
N PHE A 9 -12.66 -7.68 4.67
CA PHE A 9 -13.93 -7.31 4.07
C PHE A 9 -13.71 -6.78 2.66
N GLN A 10 -14.54 -7.21 1.75
CA GLN A 10 -14.44 -6.88 0.34
C GLN A 10 -14.72 -5.42 0.01
N GLY A 11 -15.19 -4.64 0.95
CA GLY A 11 -15.59 -3.26 0.70
C GLY A 11 -14.49 -2.22 0.72
N LYS A 12 -13.29 -2.55 1.19
CA LYS A 12 -12.22 -1.56 1.39
C LYS A 12 -11.74 -0.91 0.10
N THR A 13 -11.55 -1.70 -0.94
CA THR A 13 -11.11 -1.18 -2.24
C THR A 13 -12.16 -0.25 -2.83
N LEU A 14 -13.44 -0.64 -2.76
CA LEU A 14 -14.53 0.20 -3.24
C LEU A 14 -14.64 1.48 -2.43
N LEU A 15 -14.50 1.39 -1.12
CA LEU A 15 -14.53 2.56 -0.24
C LEU A 15 -13.39 3.52 -0.57
N ALA A 16 -12.18 3.00 -0.74
CA ALA A 16 -11.01 3.81 -1.06
C ALA A 16 -11.21 4.54 -2.40
N LYS A 17 -11.71 3.85 -3.41
CA LYS A 17 -11.98 4.46 -4.72
C LYS A 17 -13.10 5.49 -4.65
N LYS A 18 -14.06 5.31 -3.75
CA LYS A 18 -15.14 6.26 -3.54
C LYS A 18 -14.66 7.53 -2.83
N ILE A 19 -13.79 7.39 -1.83
CA ILE A 19 -13.22 8.52 -1.10
C ILE A 19 -12.22 9.31 -1.96
N TYR A 20 -11.44 8.58 -2.76
CA TYR A 20 -10.38 9.15 -3.59
C TYR A 20 -10.59 8.78 -5.07
N PRO A 21 -11.61 9.35 -5.73
CA PRO A 21 -11.97 8.93 -7.09
C PRO A 21 -10.96 9.31 -8.15
N ASP A 22 -10.10 10.30 -7.87
CA ASP A 22 -9.14 10.82 -8.84
C ASP A 22 -7.74 10.20 -8.70
N ILE A 23 -7.58 9.27 -7.75
CA ILE A 23 -6.29 8.60 -7.54
C ILE A 23 -6.11 7.47 -8.56
N ASP A 24 -4.89 7.39 -9.10
CA ASP A 24 -4.47 6.26 -9.91
C ASP A 24 -3.96 5.15 -8.98
N TRP A 25 -4.72 4.09 -8.86
CA TRP A 25 -4.43 2.99 -7.94
C TRP A 25 -3.57 1.92 -8.61
N ILE A 26 -2.57 1.43 -7.88
CA ILE A 26 -1.80 0.26 -8.29
C ILE A 26 -1.99 -0.86 -7.27
N ASN A 27 -1.71 -2.10 -7.69
CA ASN A 27 -1.83 -3.26 -6.81
C ASN A 27 -0.45 -3.61 -6.23
N GLY A 28 -0.34 -3.61 -4.90
CA GLY A 28 0.91 -3.91 -4.21
C GLY A 28 1.41 -5.33 -4.45
N ALA A 29 0.53 -6.28 -4.78
CA ALA A 29 0.94 -7.65 -5.07
C ALA A 29 1.81 -7.74 -6.34
N ASP A 30 1.61 -6.84 -7.29
CA ASP A 30 2.30 -6.85 -8.59
C ASP A 30 3.32 -5.72 -8.71
N ALA A 31 3.46 -4.87 -7.70
CA ALA A 31 4.29 -3.68 -7.78
C ALA A 31 5.71 -3.96 -7.29
N ASP A 32 6.68 -3.28 -7.87
CA ASP A 32 8.03 -3.19 -7.35
C ASP A 32 8.23 -1.89 -6.57
N TRP A 33 9.41 -1.69 -6.01
CA TRP A 33 9.70 -0.49 -5.21
C TRP A 33 9.53 0.80 -6.01
N GLU A 34 9.93 0.82 -7.28
CA GLU A 34 9.82 2.02 -8.10
C GLU A 34 8.37 2.46 -8.27
N LYS A 35 7.48 1.51 -8.48
CA LYS A 35 6.05 1.78 -8.60
C LYS A 35 5.46 2.26 -7.27
N ILE A 36 5.83 1.60 -6.18
CA ILE A 36 5.38 1.96 -4.83
C ILE A 36 5.82 3.38 -4.48
N ALA A 37 7.07 3.72 -4.78
CA ALA A 37 7.64 5.02 -4.43
C ALA A 37 7.02 6.19 -5.20
N SER A 38 6.39 5.93 -6.33
CA SER A 38 5.77 6.97 -7.16
C SER A 38 4.25 6.89 -7.25
N ALA A 39 3.63 5.93 -6.56
CA ALA A 39 2.19 5.70 -6.66
C ALA A 39 1.40 6.78 -5.91
N GLN A 40 0.24 7.11 -6.43
CA GLN A 40 -0.74 7.94 -5.70
C GLN A 40 -1.49 7.13 -4.65
N GLY A 41 -1.86 5.89 -5.00
CA GLY A 41 -2.52 4.98 -4.09
C GLY A 41 -2.14 3.53 -4.37
N ILE A 42 -2.06 2.74 -3.33
CA ILE A 42 -1.63 1.34 -3.40
C ILE A 42 -2.69 0.46 -2.76
N LEU A 43 -3.26 -0.44 -3.56
CA LEU A 43 -4.18 -1.47 -3.07
C LEU A 43 -3.37 -2.69 -2.63
N CYS A 44 -3.87 -3.43 -1.66
CA CYS A 44 -3.23 -4.67 -1.19
C CYS A 44 -1.78 -4.44 -0.76
N PHE A 45 -1.53 -3.37 -0.03
CA PHE A 45 -0.19 -3.03 0.41
C PHE A 45 0.43 -4.15 1.27
N HIS A 46 -0.39 -4.89 2.02
CA HIS A 46 0.07 -6.03 2.81
C HIS A 46 0.73 -7.11 1.96
N GLU A 47 0.29 -7.27 0.70
CA GLU A 47 0.92 -8.24 -0.20
C GLU A 47 2.32 -7.79 -0.63
N PHE A 48 2.52 -6.50 -0.83
CA PHE A 48 3.86 -5.96 -1.09
C PHE A 48 4.78 -6.22 0.10
N ILE A 49 4.32 -5.93 1.31
CA ILE A 49 5.09 -6.17 2.54
C ILE A 49 5.43 -7.65 2.70
N ARG A 50 4.46 -8.53 2.43
CA ARG A 50 4.68 -9.97 2.53
C ARG A 50 5.79 -10.44 1.59
N LYS A 51 5.78 -9.96 0.34
CA LYS A 51 6.81 -10.29 -0.63
C LYS A 51 8.20 -9.82 -0.17
N GLU A 52 8.28 -8.60 0.34
CA GLU A 52 9.54 -8.05 0.83
C GLU A 52 10.08 -8.84 2.02
N MET A 53 9.20 -9.28 2.92
CA MET A 53 9.60 -10.13 4.04
C MET A 53 10.13 -11.48 3.56
N GLN A 54 9.52 -12.07 2.55
CA GLN A 54 9.93 -13.35 2.00
C GLN A 54 11.32 -13.31 1.38
N ILE A 55 11.70 -12.19 0.79
CA ILE A 55 13.03 -12.03 0.21
C ILE A 55 14.06 -11.47 1.21
N GLY A 56 13.65 -11.30 2.48
CA GLY A 56 14.54 -10.91 3.55
C GLY A 56 14.78 -9.42 3.74
N ASN A 57 13.98 -8.57 3.11
CA ASN A 57 14.12 -7.12 3.28
C ASN A 57 13.54 -6.65 4.61
N ASP A 58 14.12 -5.58 5.16
CA ASP A 58 13.65 -4.96 6.39
C ASP A 58 12.46 -4.04 6.10
N VAL A 59 11.26 -4.50 6.46
CA VAL A 59 10.03 -3.75 6.18
C VAL A 59 9.92 -2.44 6.96
N SER A 60 10.58 -2.34 8.13
CA SER A 60 10.59 -1.09 8.89
C SER A 60 11.31 0.01 8.11
N LYS A 61 12.44 -0.33 7.51
CA LYS A 61 13.20 0.61 6.66
C LYS A 61 12.44 0.97 5.40
N LEU A 62 11.71 0.02 4.82
CA LEU A 62 10.89 0.28 3.65
C LEU A 62 9.80 1.31 3.97
N ALA A 63 9.13 1.15 5.10
CA ALA A 63 8.09 2.08 5.51
C ALA A 63 8.65 3.49 5.71
N GLU A 64 9.80 3.61 6.37
CA GLU A 64 10.45 4.90 6.55
C GLU A 64 10.83 5.55 5.23
N ARG A 65 11.38 4.78 4.30
CA ARG A 65 11.73 5.28 2.96
C ARG A 65 10.50 5.73 2.20
N LEU A 66 9.42 4.98 2.29
CA LEU A 66 8.17 5.33 1.61
C LEU A 66 7.63 6.67 2.10
N ILE A 67 7.62 6.89 3.41
CA ILE A 67 7.20 8.16 3.98
C ILE A 67 8.07 9.31 3.48
N GLN A 68 9.37 9.09 3.33
CA GLN A 68 10.29 10.12 2.85
C GLN A 68 10.13 10.45 1.37
N VAL A 69 9.94 9.43 0.53
CA VAL A 69 9.89 9.63 -0.93
C VAL A 69 8.48 9.85 -1.45
N ASN A 70 7.47 9.41 -0.72
CA ASN A 70 6.08 9.48 -1.18
C ASN A 70 5.13 9.78 -0.01
N PRO A 71 5.26 10.97 0.61
CA PRO A 71 4.52 11.28 1.84
C PRO A 71 3.02 11.42 1.63
N GLN A 72 2.55 11.56 0.38
CA GLN A 72 1.15 11.76 0.06
C GLN A 72 0.42 10.45 -0.30
N VAL A 73 1.11 9.33 -0.31
CA VAL A 73 0.56 8.06 -0.77
C VAL A 73 -0.60 7.60 0.11
N VAL A 74 -1.62 7.02 -0.52
CA VAL A 74 -2.75 6.39 0.17
C VAL A 74 -2.57 4.87 0.10
N LEU A 75 -2.58 4.22 1.24
CA LEU A 75 -2.38 2.78 1.34
C LEU A 75 -3.67 2.08 1.76
N VAL A 76 -4.02 1.01 1.06
CA VAL A 76 -5.13 0.13 1.45
C VAL A 76 -4.53 -1.23 1.77
N SER A 77 -4.76 -1.70 2.99
CA SER A 77 -4.16 -2.94 3.47
C SER A 77 -5.16 -3.72 4.29
N ASP A 78 -5.11 -5.03 4.19
CA ASP A 78 -5.85 -5.89 5.12
C ASP A 78 -5.13 -5.92 6.46
N GLU A 79 -5.90 -6.20 7.52
CA GLU A 79 -5.32 -6.38 8.84
C GLU A 79 -4.43 -7.61 8.84
N VAL A 80 -3.16 -7.41 9.18
CA VAL A 80 -2.19 -8.49 9.31
C VAL A 80 -2.14 -8.86 10.78
N GLY A 81 -2.97 -9.80 11.12
CA GLY A 81 -3.06 -10.28 12.50
C GLY A 81 -2.19 -11.49 12.76
#